data_ecd4114c3beea8d81089eb70ad121d43
#
_entry.id   ecd4114c3beea8d81089eb70ad121d43
#
_cell.length_a   1.000
_cell.length_b   1.000
_cell.length_c   1.000
_cell.angle_alpha   90.00
_cell.angle_beta   90.00
_cell.angle_gamma   90.00
#
_symmetry.space_group_name_H-M   'P 1'
#
loop_
_entity.id
_entity.type
_entity.pdbx_description
1 polymer ?
#
loop_
_entity_poly.entity_id
_entity_poly.type
_entity_poly.pdbx_seq_one_letter_code
_entity_poly.pdbx_strand_id
1 'polypeptide(L)'
;MNEAVKDSEWYRQKFLYPNGTLKNKLNITDAAELAQKEYLGSGIRAVTFLRKNKKISSVEDLKKIHKIMFGWLYDWAGQIRDYELVKGETEFLEYSRINFGIEEIDEKIQQLSSKKELANVDYAFLLDRLNYLHPFREGNGRSSKLFLQAFAANHGQVIDYPRSNKDLIIAQNNADIDQIASLIRVNAKAKKAAH
;
A
#
# COMPACT_ATOMS: atom_id res chain seq x y z
N MET A 1 -14.40 21.23 -13.02
CA MET A 1 -14.76 20.02 -13.79
C MET A 1 -13.58 19.07 -13.65
N ASN A 2 -13.63 18.19 -12.64
CA ASN A 2 -12.61 17.15 -12.50
C ASN A 2 -13.08 15.93 -13.29
N GLU A 3 -12.73 15.87 -14.56
CA GLU A 3 -12.74 14.59 -15.26
C GLU A 3 -11.82 13.65 -14.50
N ALA A 4 -12.36 12.51 -14.09
CA ALA A 4 -11.57 11.47 -13.44
C ALA A 4 -10.37 11.19 -14.35
N VAL A 5 -9.16 11.38 -13.87
CA VAL A 5 -7.91 11.28 -14.64
C VAL A 5 -7.81 9.94 -15.38
N LYS A 6 -8.50 8.89 -14.90
CA LYS A 6 -8.62 7.59 -15.56
C LYS A 6 -9.23 7.64 -16.96
N ASP A 7 -10.05 8.64 -17.25
CA ASP A 7 -10.73 8.79 -18.55
C ASP A 7 -10.02 9.79 -19.46
N SER A 8 -8.97 10.47 -18.97
CA SER A 8 -8.17 11.34 -19.81
C SER A 8 -7.43 10.51 -20.86
N GLU A 9 -7.40 11.02 -22.11
CA GLU A 9 -6.69 10.37 -23.22
C GLU A 9 -5.20 10.14 -22.90
N TRP A 10 -4.56 11.12 -22.25
CA TRP A 10 -3.18 11.02 -21.77
C TRP A 10 -2.97 9.80 -20.85
N TYR A 11 -3.88 9.59 -19.88
CA TYR A 11 -3.78 8.49 -18.93
C TYR A 11 -3.93 7.13 -19.62
N ARG A 12 -4.92 7.03 -20.53
CA ARG A 12 -5.14 5.83 -21.35
C ARG A 12 -3.91 5.51 -22.19
N GLN A 13 -3.37 6.51 -22.90
CA GLN A 13 -2.18 6.31 -23.72
C GLN A 13 -0.94 5.92 -22.89
N LYS A 14 -0.75 6.51 -21.72
CA LYS A 14 0.39 6.25 -20.87
C LYS A 14 0.34 4.86 -20.22
N PHE A 15 -0.82 4.45 -19.69
CA PHE A 15 -0.91 3.31 -18.79
C PHE A 15 -1.72 2.12 -19.30
N LEU A 16 -2.54 2.27 -20.33
CA LEU A 16 -3.46 1.23 -20.73
C LEU A 16 -3.22 0.76 -22.19
N TYR A 17 -3.48 -0.53 -22.41
CA TYR A 17 -3.72 -1.04 -23.76
C TYR A 17 -5.10 -0.57 -24.26
N PRO A 18 -5.40 -0.68 -25.58
CA PRO A 18 -6.69 -0.24 -26.13
C PRO A 18 -7.92 -0.89 -25.46
N ASN A 19 -7.78 -2.09 -24.93
CA ASN A 19 -8.84 -2.82 -24.22
C ASN A 19 -8.96 -2.44 -22.73
N GLY A 20 -8.19 -1.45 -22.22
CA GLY A 20 -8.23 -1.00 -20.84
C GLY A 20 -7.34 -1.79 -19.87
N THR A 21 -6.66 -2.84 -20.32
CA THR A 21 -5.70 -3.57 -19.50
C THR A 21 -4.44 -2.73 -19.26
N LEU A 22 -3.86 -2.81 -18.06
CA LEU A 22 -2.62 -2.12 -17.72
C LEU A 22 -1.46 -2.57 -18.60
N LYS A 23 -0.72 -1.62 -19.18
CA LYS A 23 0.55 -1.89 -19.85
C LYS A 23 1.54 -2.48 -18.86
N ASN A 24 2.18 -3.56 -19.26
CA ASN A 24 3.07 -4.32 -18.39
C ASN A 24 4.25 -4.90 -19.19
N LYS A 25 5.33 -5.25 -18.49
CA LYS A 25 6.58 -5.76 -19.09
C LYS A 25 6.45 -7.13 -19.75
N LEU A 26 5.38 -7.86 -19.45
CA LEU A 26 5.12 -9.18 -20.03
C LEU A 26 4.25 -9.10 -21.29
N ASN A 27 3.82 -7.91 -21.68
CA ASN A 27 2.91 -7.65 -22.79
C ASN A 27 1.59 -8.43 -22.72
N ILE A 28 1.13 -8.72 -21.51
CA ILE A 28 -0.15 -9.39 -21.27
C ILE A 28 -1.27 -8.38 -21.49
N THR A 29 -2.17 -8.69 -22.42
CA THR A 29 -3.34 -7.85 -22.75
C THR A 29 -4.64 -8.39 -22.17
N ASP A 30 -4.68 -9.64 -21.71
CA ASP A 30 -5.82 -10.18 -20.99
C ASP A 30 -5.78 -9.73 -19.52
N ALA A 31 -6.86 -9.06 -19.07
CA ALA A 31 -6.93 -8.48 -17.74
C ALA A 31 -6.96 -9.55 -16.62
N ALA A 32 -7.61 -10.70 -16.87
CA ALA A 32 -7.70 -11.76 -15.88
C ALA A 32 -6.37 -12.49 -15.72
N GLU A 33 -5.69 -12.78 -16.83
CA GLU A 33 -4.33 -13.34 -16.81
C GLU A 33 -3.35 -12.39 -16.09
N LEU A 34 -3.40 -11.10 -16.40
CA LEU A 34 -2.56 -10.10 -15.76
C LEU A 34 -2.80 -10.06 -14.24
N ALA A 35 -4.06 -10.02 -13.82
CA ALA A 35 -4.42 -9.99 -12.40
C ALA A 35 -3.92 -11.23 -11.65
N GLN A 36 -4.04 -12.41 -12.24
CA GLN A 36 -3.54 -13.66 -11.66
C GLN A 36 -2.01 -13.65 -11.52
N LYS A 37 -1.30 -13.28 -12.58
CA LYS A 37 0.17 -13.16 -12.56
C LYS A 37 0.65 -12.13 -11.54
N GLU A 38 0.02 -10.96 -11.51
CA GLU A 38 0.33 -9.90 -10.56
C GLU A 38 0.13 -10.35 -9.12
N TYR A 39 -1.01 -11.00 -8.82
CA TYR A 39 -1.32 -11.50 -7.49
C TYR A 39 -0.26 -12.49 -7.00
N LEU A 40 0.02 -13.53 -7.79
CA LEU A 40 1.01 -14.55 -7.44
C LEU A 40 2.42 -13.96 -7.32
N GLY A 41 2.84 -13.19 -8.31
CA GLY A 41 4.17 -12.61 -8.37
C GLY A 41 4.44 -11.61 -7.25
N SER A 42 3.47 -10.75 -6.92
CA SER A 42 3.60 -9.80 -5.80
C SER A 42 3.57 -10.52 -4.45
N GLY A 43 2.75 -11.56 -4.29
CA GLY A 43 2.68 -12.36 -3.07
C GLY A 43 4.00 -13.06 -2.73
N ILE A 44 4.62 -13.74 -3.70
CA ILE A 44 5.94 -14.39 -3.52
C ILE A 44 6.99 -13.37 -3.07
N ARG A 45 7.01 -12.18 -3.69
CA ARG A 45 7.95 -11.10 -3.35
C ARG A 45 7.70 -10.51 -1.98
N ALA A 46 6.44 -10.37 -1.59
CA ALA A 46 6.05 -9.93 -0.25
C ALA A 46 6.57 -10.87 0.84
N VAL A 47 6.35 -12.19 0.70
CA VAL A 47 6.87 -13.19 1.63
C VAL A 47 8.40 -13.16 1.69
N THR A 48 9.06 -13.07 0.52
CA THR A 48 10.52 -12.99 0.45
C THR A 48 11.06 -11.74 1.13
N PHE A 49 10.37 -10.60 0.99
CA PHE A 49 10.73 -9.36 1.67
C PHE A 49 10.63 -9.48 3.19
N LEU A 50 9.50 -10.01 3.70
CA LEU A 50 9.30 -10.17 5.15
C LEU A 50 10.33 -11.10 5.80
N ARG A 51 10.77 -12.16 5.08
CA ARG A 51 11.82 -13.07 5.56
C ARG A 51 13.16 -12.37 5.80
N LYS A 52 13.44 -11.27 5.09
CA LYS A 52 14.68 -10.48 5.25
C LYS A 52 14.67 -9.62 6.50
N ASN A 53 13.54 -9.49 7.17
CA ASN A 53 13.35 -8.73 8.42
C ASN A 53 13.99 -7.33 8.39
N LYS A 54 13.82 -6.61 7.28
CA LYS A 54 14.38 -5.28 7.09
C LYS A 54 13.66 -4.27 7.98
N LYS A 55 14.41 -3.37 8.59
CA LYS A 55 13.87 -2.26 9.38
C LYS A 55 13.17 -1.27 8.46
N ILE A 56 11.98 -0.83 8.87
CA ILE A 56 11.18 0.20 8.22
C ILE A 56 11.28 1.49 9.03
N SER A 57 11.49 2.61 8.35
CA SER A 57 11.73 3.90 9.00
C SER A 57 11.04 5.10 8.35
N SER A 58 10.53 4.96 7.11
CA SER A 58 9.94 6.06 6.36
C SER A 58 9.11 5.59 5.16
N VAL A 59 8.37 6.51 4.55
CA VAL A 59 7.64 6.28 3.29
C VAL A 59 8.60 5.95 2.12
N GLU A 60 9.87 6.32 2.20
CA GLU A 60 10.87 5.88 1.22
C GLU A 60 11.00 4.35 1.20
N ASP A 61 10.83 3.68 2.35
CA ASP A 61 10.79 2.22 2.40
C ASP A 61 9.50 1.65 1.78
N LEU A 62 8.37 2.36 1.86
CA LEU A 62 7.15 1.99 1.13
C LEU A 62 7.38 2.02 -0.39
N LYS A 63 8.10 3.02 -0.92
CA LYS A 63 8.47 3.09 -2.34
C LYS A 63 9.32 1.89 -2.75
N LYS A 64 10.31 1.53 -1.94
CA LYS A 64 11.16 0.34 -2.17
C LYS A 64 10.35 -0.95 -2.13
N ILE A 65 9.45 -1.09 -1.16
CA ILE A 65 8.53 -2.23 -1.04
C ILE A 65 7.67 -2.35 -2.30
N HIS A 66 7.05 -1.25 -2.73
CA HIS A 66 6.24 -1.23 -3.94
C HIS A 66 7.05 -1.64 -5.17
N LYS A 67 8.28 -1.13 -5.32
CA LYS A 67 9.19 -1.51 -6.40
C LYS A 67 9.56 -2.99 -6.35
N ILE A 68 9.80 -3.54 -5.17
CA ILE A 68 10.09 -4.99 -4.99
C ILE A 68 8.88 -5.82 -5.42
N MET A 69 7.66 -5.44 -5.00
CA MET A 69 6.45 -6.19 -5.29
C MET A 69 6.07 -6.17 -6.77
N PHE A 70 6.22 -5.02 -7.44
CA PHE A 70 5.63 -4.77 -8.75
C PHE A 70 6.61 -4.41 -9.86
N GLY A 71 7.88 -4.09 -9.54
CA GLY A 71 8.88 -3.63 -10.52
C GLY A 71 9.28 -4.66 -11.58
N TRP A 72 8.98 -5.93 -11.36
CA TRP A 72 9.14 -6.99 -12.35
C TRP A 72 8.06 -6.96 -13.44
N LEU A 73 6.94 -6.28 -13.15
CA LEU A 73 5.75 -6.24 -14.00
C LEU A 73 5.48 -4.84 -14.56
N TYR A 74 5.82 -3.79 -13.82
CA TYR A 74 5.50 -2.40 -14.18
C TYR A 74 6.72 -1.48 -14.07
N ASP A 75 6.90 -0.61 -15.06
CA ASP A 75 7.99 0.39 -15.07
C ASP A 75 7.79 1.50 -14.06
N TRP A 76 6.53 1.87 -13.79
CA TRP A 76 6.17 2.88 -12.81
C TRP A 76 6.21 2.40 -11.36
N ALA A 77 6.53 1.13 -11.09
CA ALA A 77 6.57 0.60 -9.74
C ALA A 77 7.59 1.34 -8.85
N GLY A 78 7.12 1.80 -7.69
CA GLY A 78 7.90 2.60 -6.74
C GLY A 78 7.97 4.08 -7.07
N GLN A 79 7.36 4.53 -8.18
CA GLN A 79 7.27 5.95 -8.53
C GLN A 79 6.01 6.56 -7.90
N ILE A 80 6.16 7.72 -7.28
CA ILE A 80 5.04 8.51 -6.79
C ILE A 80 4.29 9.08 -8.01
N ARG A 81 2.96 9.04 -7.95
CA ARG A 81 2.13 9.63 -9.00
C ARG A 81 2.28 11.15 -9.06
N ASP A 82 2.25 11.67 -10.25
CA ASP A 82 2.30 13.10 -10.59
C ASP A 82 0.98 13.59 -11.22
N TYR A 83 -0.13 12.92 -10.89
CA TYR A 83 -1.48 13.18 -11.42
C TYR A 83 -2.55 12.82 -10.38
N GLU A 84 -3.77 13.34 -10.56
CA GLU A 84 -4.90 13.02 -9.70
C GLU A 84 -5.33 11.57 -9.87
N LEU A 85 -5.77 10.98 -8.79
CA LEU A 85 -6.25 9.60 -8.76
C LEU A 85 -7.58 9.52 -8.02
N VAL A 86 -8.58 8.96 -8.70
CA VAL A 86 -9.91 8.70 -8.15
C VAL A 86 -10.26 7.23 -8.36
N LYS A 87 -10.93 6.61 -7.41
CA LYS A 87 -11.39 5.23 -7.52
C LYS A 87 -12.89 5.14 -7.12
N GLY A 88 -13.75 5.03 -8.11
CA GLY A 88 -15.18 5.20 -7.89
C GLY A 88 -15.47 6.63 -7.42
N GLU A 89 -16.12 6.76 -6.27
CA GLU A 89 -16.40 8.06 -5.63
C GLU A 89 -15.31 8.48 -4.63
N THR A 90 -14.28 7.64 -4.41
CA THR A 90 -13.21 7.92 -3.44
C THR A 90 -12.15 8.78 -4.09
N GLU A 91 -11.99 10.00 -3.57
CA GLU A 91 -10.89 10.91 -3.90
C GLU A 91 -9.72 10.67 -2.93
N PHE A 92 -8.51 10.66 -3.48
CA PHE A 92 -7.28 10.56 -2.70
C PHE A 92 -6.62 11.93 -2.57
N LEU A 93 -5.55 12.02 -1.78
CA LEU A 93 -4.80 13.26 -1.62
C LEU A 93 -4.39 13.81 -2.98
N GLU A 94 -4.62 15.11 -3.21
CA GLU A 94 -4.16 15.81 -4.41
C GLU A 94 -2.66 15.56 -4.65
N TYR A 95 -2.28 15.28 -5.89
CA TYR A 95 -0.88 14.93 -6.20
C TYR A 95 0.11 16.05 -5.82
N SER A 96 -0.32 17.31 -5.93
CA SER A 96 0.47 18.48 -5.52
C SER A 96 0.82 18.50 -4.02
N ARG A 97 0.04 17.81 -3.19
CA ARG A 97 0.19 17.75 -1.74
C ARG A 97 0.80 16.43 -1.23
N ILE A 98 1.17 15.52 -2.14
CA ILE A 98 1.70 14.20 -1.74
C ILE A 98 2.94 14.34 -0.85
N ASN A 99 3.84 15.30 -1.11
CA ASN A 99 5.03 15.49 -0.28
C ASN A 99 4.68 15.86 1.17
N PHE A 100 3.68 16.71 1.39
CA PHE A 100 3.19 17.03 2.75
C PHE A 100 2.61 15.79 3.44
N GLY A 101 1.83 14.99 2.71
CA GLY A 101 1.29 13.74 3.26
C GLY A 101 2.40 12.72 3.59
N ILE A 102 3.49 12.70 2.84
CA ILE A 102 4.67 11.88 3.14
C ILE A 102 5.35 12.35 4.43
N GLU A 103 5.58 13.66 4.57
CA GLU A 103 6.19 14.26 5.75
C GLU A 103 5.37 13.97 7.02
N GLU A 104 4.03 14.14 6.97
CA GLU A 104 3.13 13.82 8.09
C GLU A 104 3.26 12.35 8.53
N ILE A 105 3.29 11.41 7.56
CA ILE A 105 3.43 9.99 7.84
C ILE A 105 4.80 9.67 8.41
N ASP A 106 5.87 10.26 7.88
CA ASP A 106 7.24 10.05 8.34
C ASP A 106 7.44 10.57 9.76
N GLU A 107 6.90 11.74 10.11
CA GLU A 107 6.90 12.26 11.47
C GLU A 107 6.19 11.30 12.43
N LYS A 108 5.01 10.77 12.03
CA LYS A 108 4.30 9.79 12.85
C LYS A 108 5.08 8.50 13.03
N ILE A 109 5.72 7.98 11.99
CA ILE A 109 6.59 6.81 12.06
C ILE A 109 7.74 7.05 13.05
N GLN A 110 8.39 8.22 13.00
CA GLN A 110 9.47 8.58 13.93
C GLN A 110 8.99 8.61 15.38
N GLN A 111 7.86 9.25 15.65
CA GLN A 111 7.24 9.27 16.99
C GLN A 111 6.95 7.85 17.51
N LEU A 112 6.39 7.00 16.66
CA LEU A 112 6.03 5.63 17.02
C LEU A 112 7.27 4.72 17.18
N SER A 113 8.34 4.97 16.44
CA SER A 113 9.57 4.15 16.46
C SER A 113 10.26 4.11 17.81
N SER A 114 10.00 5.08 18.69
CA SER A 114 10.52 5.10 20.07
C SER A 114 9.77 4.19 21.04
N LYS A 115 8.54 3.77 20.69
CA LYS A 115 7.73 2.90 21.54
C LYS A 115 8.16 1.44 21.40
N LYS A 116 8.12 0.68 22.48
CA LYS A 116 8.42 -0.76 22.47
C LYS A 116 7.34 -1.56 21.74
N GLU A 117 6.10 -1.24 22.00
CA GLU A 117 4.91 -1.87 21.42
C GLU A 117 3.92 -0.78 21.00
N LEU A 118 3.17 -1.06 19.96
CA LEU A 118 2.16 -0.17 19.41
C LEU A 118 0.76 -0.75 19.60
N ALA A 119 -0.22 0.11 19.80
CA ALA A 119 -1.63 -0.29 19.88
C ALA A 119 -2.24 -0.43 18.48
N ASN A 120 -3.40 -1.12 18.38
CA ASN A 120 -4.15 -1.24 17.12
C ASN A 120 -4.41 0.12 16.48
N VAL A 121 -4.75 1.14 17.30
CA VAL A 121 -5.04 2.49 16.82
C VAL A 121 -3.84 3.18 16.18
N ASP A 122 -2.61 2.90 16.63
CA ASP A 122 -1.39 3.45 16.01
C ASP A 122 -1.23 2.92 14.57
N TYR A 123 -1.48 1.62 14.36
CA TYR A 123 -1.45 1.00 13.01
C TYR A 123 -2.63 1.40 12.16
N ALA A 124 -3.82 1.53 12.76
CA ALA A 124 -5.02 1.99 12.08
C ALA A 124 -4.85 3.41 11.52
N PHE A 125 -4.27 4.30 12.32
CA PHE A 125 -3.94 5.66 11.88
C PHE A 125 -2.99 5.65 10.67
N LEU A 126 -1.90 4.90 10.74
CA LEU A 126 -0.96 4.81 9.62
C LEU A 126 -1.61 4.18 8.38
N LEU A 127 -2.46 3.17 8.56
CA LEU A 127 -3.15 2.52 7.46
C LEU A 127 -4.12 3.47 6.76
N ASP A 128 -4.84 4.29 7.53
CA ASP A 128 -5.73 5.33 7.03
C ASP A 128 -4.96 6.40 6.25
N ARG A 129 -3.88 6.95 6.85
CA ARG A 129 -3.06 7.98 6.18
C ARG A 129 -2.42 7.47 4.90
N LEU A 130 -1.92 6.23 4.87
CA LEU A 130 -1.38 5.59 3.67
C LEU A 130 -2.46 5.34 2.61
N ASN A 131 -3.69 5.03 3.02
CA ASN A 131 -4.83 4.90 2.10
C ASN A 131 -5.20 6.26 1.49
N TYR A 132 -5.25 7.33 2.28
CA TYR A 132 -5.54 8.67 1.80
C TYR A 132 -4.43 9.21 0.89
N LEU A 133 -3.17 9.01 1.25
CA LEU A 133 -2.00 9.38 0.45
C LEU A 133 -2.05 8.75 -0.96
N HIS A 134 -2.37 7.46 -1.04
CA HIS A 134 -2.49 6.66 -2.28
C HIS A 134 -1.40 6.99 -3.32
N PRO A 135 -0.11 6.82 -2.96
CA PRO A 135 0.97 7.46 -3.70
C PRO A 135 1.27 6.81 -5.07
N PHE A 136 0.78 5.60 -5.32
CA PHE A 136 1.12 4.84 -6.53
C PHE A 136 -0.07 4.72 -7.48
N ARG A 137 0.26 4.38 -8.73
CA ARG A 137 -0.72 4.10 -9.78
C ARG A 137 -1.69 2.97 -9.40
N GLU A 138 -1.18 1.86 -8.89
CA GLU A 138 -1.91 0.65 -8.48
C GLU A 138 -1.12 -0.06 -7.38
N GLY A 139 -1.73 -1.02 -6.66
CA GLY A 139 -1.04 -1.81 -5.65
C GLY A 139 -0.88 -1.13 -4.29
N ASN A 140 -1.45 0.06 -4.09
CA ASN A 140 -1.34 0.84 -2.85
C ASN A 140 -1.74 0.03 -1.61
N GLY A 141 -2.92 -0.59 -1.60
CA GLY A 141 -3.40 -1.34 -0.44
C GLY A 141 -2.49 -2.54 -0.07
N ARG A 142 -1.95 -3.25 -1.08
CA ARG A 142 -1.05 -4.39 -0.84
C ARG A 142 0.31 -3.94 -0.31
N SER A 143 0.87 -2.90 -0.89
CA SER A 143 2.15 -2.35 -0.43
C SER A 143 2.05 -1.69 0.94
N SER A 144 0.97 -0.97 1.24
CA SER A 144 0.73 -0.38 2.57
C SER A 144 0.60 -1.45 3.66
N LYS A 145 -0.14 -2.53 3.39
CA LYS A 145 -0.25 -3.65 4.34
C LYS A 145 1.09 -4.35 4.56
N LEU A 146 1.88 -4.56 3.51
CA LEU A 146 3.22 -5.16 3.64
C LEU A 146 4.17 -4.24 4.40
N PHE A 147 4.11 -2.93 4.13
CA PHE A 147 4.89 -1.92 4.85
C PHE A 147 4.57 -1.93 6.34
N LEU A 148 3.29 -1.88 6.72
CA LEU A 148 2.87 -1.91 8.12
C LEU A 148 3.19 -3.24 8.79
N GLN A 149 3.10 -4.36 8.07
CA GLN A 149 3.53 -5.67 8.58
C GLN A 149 5.03 -5.69 8.90
N ALA A 150 5.86 -5.09 8.05
CA ALA A 150 7.29 -4.98 8.30
C ALA A 150 7.59 -3.96 9.40
N PHE A 151 6.83 -2.86 9.51
CA PHE A 151 6.92 -1.90 10.61
C PHE A 151 6.53 -2.54 11.95
N ALA A 152 5.46 -3.34 11.98
CA ALA A 152 5.09 -4.11 13.17
C ALA A 152 6.21 -5.07 13.61
N ALA A 153 6.91 -5.67 12.67
CA ALA A 153 8.04 -6.53 12.98
C ALA A 153 9.21 -5.78 13.66
N ASN A 154 9.37 -4.46 13.41
CA ASN A 154 10.34 -3.63 14.16
C ASN A 154 10.02 -3.58 15.66
N HIS A 155 8.74 -3.70 16.03
CA HIS A 155 8.22 -3.69 17.40
C HIS A 155 8.00 -5.08 17.97
N GLY A 156 8.47 -6.14 17.28
CA GLY A 156 8.23 -7.51 17.68
C GLY A 156 6.76 -7.94 17.59
N GLN A 157 5.99 -7.29 16.73
CA GLN A 157 4.56 -7.52 16.56
C GLN A 157 4.21 -8.03 15.15
N VAL A 158 3.00 -8.53 14.99
CA VAL A 158 2.38 -8.98 13.72
C VAL A 158 0.98 -8.39 13.65
N ILE A 159 0.56 -8.00 12.47
CA ILE A 159 -0.81 -7.52 12.22
C ILE A 159 -1.58 -8.59 11.47
N ASP A 160 -2.70 -9.04 12.05
CA ASP A 160 -3.67 -9.87 11.35
C ASP A 160 -4.76 -8.98 10.76
N TYR A 161 -4.86 -8.99 9.44
CA TYR A 161 -5.90 -8.30 8.69
C TYR A 161 -7.14 -9.20 8.53
N PRO A 162 -8.36 -8.63 8.41
CA PRO A 162 -9.55 -9.42 8.18
C PRO A 162 -9.44 -10.19 6.85
N ARG A 163 -10.02 -11.41 6.80
CA ARG A 163 -10.05 -12.23 5.58
C ARG A 163 -10.76 -11.54 4.42
N SER A 164 -11.88 -10.88 4.71
CA SER A 164 -12.57 -10.00 3.76
C SER A 164 -12.08 -8.57 3.94
N ASN A 165 -11.68 -7.92 2.84
CA ASN A 165 -11.27 -6.51 2.88
C ASN A 165 -12.45 -5.53 2.80
N LYS A 166 -13.68 -6.01 2.62
CA LYS A 166 -14.84 -5.14 2.36
C LYS A 166 -15.05 -4.11 3.46
N ASP A 167 -15.15 -4.56 4.69
CA ASP A 167 -15.40 -3.68 5.84
C ASP A 167 -14.22 -2.75 6.10
N LEU A 168 -12.99 -3.26 5.91
CA LEU A 168 -11.77 -2.46 6.05
C LEU A 168 -11.70 -1.35 4.98
N ILE A 169 -12.11 -1.63 3.75
CA ILE A 169 -12.17 -0.61 2.67
C ILE A 169 -13.22 0.44 3.01
N ILE A 170 -14.40 0.04 3.51
CA ILE A 170 -15.46 0.97 3.92
C ILE A 170 -14.94 1.87 5.04
N ALA A 171 -14.33 1.31 6.08
CA ALA A 171 -13.78 2.08 7.19
C ALA A 171 -12.69 3.06 6.72
N GLN A 172 -11.81 2.64 5.80
CA GLN A 172 -10.78 3.51 5.22
C GLN A 172 -11.37 4.63 4.36
N ASN A 173 -12.43 4.36 3.59
CA ASN A 173 -13.09 5.39 2.78
C ASN A 173 -13.82 6.44 3.66
N ASN A 174 -14.25 6.02 4.84
CA ASN A 174 -14.89 6.91 5.82
C ASN A 174 -13.88 7.59 6.77
N ALA A 175 -12.59 7.31 6.64
CA ALA A 175 -11.53 7.73 7.56
C ALA A 175 -11.86 7.38 9.04
N ASP A 176 -12.55 6.24 9.25
CA ASP A 176 -12.96 5.76 10.58
C ASP A 176 -11.84 4.93 11.21
N ILE A 177 -10.93 5.62 11.89
CA ILE A 177 -9.75 5.02 12.52
C ILE A 177 -10.14 4.01 13.60
N ASP A 178 -11.19 4.27 14.37
CA ASP A 178 -11.64 3.36 15.44
C ASP A 178 -12.19 2.06 14.84
N GLN A 179 -12.97 2.16 13.77
CA GLN A 179 -13.44 0.99 13.05
C GLN A 179 -12.27 0.21 12.41
N ILE A 180 -11.30 0.89 11.79
CA ILE A 180 -10.09 0.24 11.27
C ILE A 180 -9.36 -0.50 12.40
N ALA A 181 -9.17 0.13 13.56
CA ALA A 181 -8.49 -0.45 14.72
C ALA A 181 -9.22 -1.69 15.26
N SER A 182 -10.55 -1.69 15.22
CA SER A 182 -11.38 -2.84 15.64
C SER A 182 -11.28 -4.03 14.70
N LEU A 183 -11.03 -3.78 13.40
CA LEU A 183 -10.98 -4.80 12.35
C LEU A 183 -9.61 -5.49 12.23
N ILE A 184 -8.55 -4.88 12.73
CA ILE A 184 -7.20 -5.45 12.74
C ILE A 184 -6.89 -6.03 14.12
N ARG A 185 -6.01 -7.05 14.17
CA ARG A 185 -5.49 -7.59 15.44
C ARG A 185 -3.99 -7.50 15.43
N VAL A 186 -3.44 -6.93 16.51
CA VAL A 186 -1.99 -6.81 16.71
C VAL A 186 -1.57 -7.80 17.80
N ASN A 187 -0.66 -8.69 17.47
CA ASN A 187 -0.17 -9.75 18.34
C ASN A 187 1.36 -9.67 18.48
N ALA A 188 1.90 -10.16 19.58
CA ALA A 188 3.33 -10.37 19.70
C ALA A 188 3.81 -11.39 18.65
N LYS A 189 4.92 -11.11 17.99
CA LYS A 189 5.55 -12.05 17.05
C LYS A 189 6.04 -13.27 17.82
N ALA A 190 5.64 -14.46 17.41
CA ALA A 190 6.11 -15.69 18.02
C ALA A 190 7.66 -15.73 17.99
N LYS A 191 8.28 -16.00 19.14
CA LYS A 191 9.73 -16.24 19.20
C LYS A 191 10.03 -17.48 18.36
N LYS A 192 11.00 -17.40 17.44
CA LYS A 192 11.52 -18.61 16.79
C LYS A 192 12.00 -19.54 17.90
N ALA A 193 11.48 -20.77 17.93
CA ALA A 193 12.08 -21.81 18.76
C ALA A 193 13.56 -21.89 18.38
N ALA A 194 14.44 -21.73 19.37
CA ALA A 194 15.85 -21.98 19.17
C ALA A 194 16.01 -23.49 18.89
N HIS A 195 16.42 -23.84 17.70
CA HIS A 195 16.88 -25.19 17.34
C HIS A 195 18.38 -25.21 17.42
#